data_2f4e4a379cb217e1426d2d90a4c68351
#
_entry.id   2f4e4a379cb217e1426d2d90a4c68351
#
_cell.length_a   1.000
_cell.length_b   1.000
_cell.length_c   1.000
_cell.angle_alpha   90.00
_cell.angle_beta   90.00
_cell.angle_gamma   90.00
#
_symmetry.space_group_name_H-M   'P 1'
#
loop_
_entity.id
_entity.type
_entity.pdbx_description
1 polymer ?
#
loop_
_entity_poly.entity_id
_entity_poly.type
_entity_poly.pdbx_seq_one_letter_code
_entity_poly.pdbx_strand_id
1 'polypeptide(L)'
;MKLLTRLDQTGGLLDKDRVLPKTKYARSDDVCIAYQVTGDGPIDVILAPGTMSHLDLDWEIPRRALFFERFSKFCRLIRFDKRGTGLSDRPVKMATLEERTDDIRAVMDAVGIQRASLLGASEGGSMACLFAATYPRRVRSLLVWGAQARWIASPDHPWGQTQAEHDQMLGMVLDGWPSIDYITGPGAGLGKGADPAHIENVARYMRAAASPSAVYAYEMMNGQIDTRPILSAIQAPTLVMNRTGDPVAKVEAARDMASRIPGAKFIEYPGNSHSMMLDDMETVLADIQEFVTGERPVA
;
A
#
# COMPACT_ATOMS: atom_id res chain seq x y z
N MET A 1 17.77 -2.41 37.59
CA MET A 1 16.94 -2.97 36.53
C MET A 1 17.19 -2.12 35.28
N LYS A 2 18.16 -2.53 34.42
CA LYS A 2 18.54 -1.76 33.23
C LYS A 2 17.46 -1.96 32.16
N LEU A 3 16.75 -0.91 31.80
CA LEU A 3 15.88 -0.87 30.63
C LEU A 3 16.75 -1.12 29.38
N LEU A 4 16.51 -2.24 28.70
CA LEU A 4 17.05 -2.53 27.38
C LEU A 4 16.41 -1.54 26.39
N THR A 5 17.11 -0.49 26.04
CA THR A 5 16.80 0.38 24.90
C THR A 5 17.04 -0.44 23.64
N ARG A 6 15.98 -0.82 22.93
CA ARG A 6 16.10 -1.43 21.59
C ARG A 6 16.50 -0.33 20.60
N LEU A 7 17.68 -0.47 20.05
CA LEU A 7 18.12 0.30 18.86
C LEU A 7 17.41 -0.28 17.63
N ASP A 8 16.98 0.59 16.72
CA ASP A 8 16.63 0.16 15.36
C ASP A 8 17.89 -0.19 14.57
N GLN A 9 17.76 -0.80 13.39
CA GLN A 9 18.91 -1.16 12.55
C GLN A 9 19.69 0.05 12.01
N THR A 10 19.18 1.28 12.21
CA THR A 10 19.85 2.56 11.87
C THR A 10 20.44 3.24 13.09
N GLY A 11 20.34 2.63 14.30
CA GLY A 11 20.85 3.20 15.56
C GLY A 11 19.93 4.26 16.20
N GLY A 12 18.71 4.45 15.68
CA GLY A 12 17.73 5.38 16.23
C GLY A 12 17.02 4.80 17.46
N LEU A 13 16.86 5.62 18.52
CA LEU A 13 16.00 5.31 19.66
C LEU A 13 14.53 5.42 19.23
N LEU A 14 13.71 4.39 19.54
CA LEU A 14 12.26 4.58 19.52
C LEU A 14 11.93 5.74 20.46
N ASP A 15 11.42 6.84 19.92
CA ASP A 15 10.96 7.97 20.72
C ASP A 15 9.74 7.50 21.56
N LYS A 16 9.99 7.36 22.86
CA LYS A 16 8.95 6.92 23.82
C LYS A 16 7.90 8.00 24.07
N ASP A 17 8.19 9.23 23.70
CA ASP A 17 7.33 10.38 23.87
C ASP A 17 6.54 10.70 22.59
N ARG A 18 6.62 9.84 21.56
CA ARG A 18 5.87 10.01 20.32
C ARG A 18 4.37 10.02 20.59
N VAL A 19 3.73 11.14 20.29
CA VAL A 19 2.27 11.23 20.29
C VAL A 19 1.73 10.54 19.03
N LEU A 20 1.06 9.41 19.23
CA LEU A 20 0.43 8.69 18.12
C LEU A 20 -0.73 9.51 17.52
N PRO A 21 -0.88 9.50 16.19
CA PRO A 21 -2.02 10.12 15.55
C PRO A 21 -3.33 9.50 16.05
N LYS A 22 -4.33 10.34 16.27
CA LYS A 22 -5.64 9.85 16.70
C LYS A 22 -6.33 9.11 15.57
N THR A 23 -6.69 7.85 15.79
CA THR A 23 -7.54 7.08 14.89
C THR A 23 -8.97 7.57 14.97
N LYS A 24 -9.56 7.81 13.80
CA LYS A 24 -10.96 8.23 13.59
C LYS A 24 -11.63 7.24 12.65
N TYR A 25 -12.93 7.35 12.49
CA TYR A 25 -13.71 6.43 11.65
C TYR A 25 -14.57 7.21 10.65
N ALA A 26 -14.51 6.78 9.38
CA ALA A 26 -15.40 7.20 8.31
C ALA A 26 -16.48 6.13 8.11
N ARG A 27 -17.70 6.54 7.78
CA ARG A 27 -18.79 5.61 7.45
C ARG A 27 -18.78 5.36 5.95
N SER A 28 -18.60 4.10 5.55
CA SER A 28 -18.72 3.63 4.18
C SER A 28 -19.84 2.59 4.12
N ASP A 29 -21.04 3.02 3.73
CA ASP A 29 -22.29 2.27 3.85
C ASP A 29 -22.52 1.75 5.28
N ASP A 30 -22.46 0.46 5.50
CA ASP A 30 -22.68 -0.20 6.79
C ASP A 30 -21.38 -0.48 7.58
N VAL A 31 -20.20 -0.15 7.03
CA VAL A 31 -18.90 -0.39 7.68
C VAL A 31 -18.24 0.91 8.15
N CYS A 32 -17.46 0.82 9.23
CA CYS A 32 -16.62 1.88 9.73
C CYS A 32 -15.19 1.67 9.24
N ILE A 33 -14.63 2.65 8.55
CA ILE A 33 -13.27 2.65 8.02
C ILE A 33 -12.38 3.49 8.94
N ALA A 34 -11.42 2.84 9.59
CA ALA A 34 -10.46 3.52 10.44
C ALA A 34 -9.48 4.34 9.59
N TYR A 35 -9.21 5.57 10.00
CA TYR A 35 -8.24 6.42 9.34
C TYR A 35 -7.46 7.31 10.32
N GLN A 36 -6.27 7.72 9.91
CA GLN A 36 -5.43 8.69 10.60
C GLN A 36 -5.03 9.80 9.64
N VAL A 37 -4.84 11.00 10.19
CA VAL A 37 -4.34 12.17 9.46
C VAL A 37 -3.07 12.65 10.16
N THR A 38 -2.00 12.80 9.38
CA THR A 38 -0.69 13.27 9.86
C THR A 38 -0.15 14.37 8.94
N GLY A 39 0.62 15.30 9.52
CA GLY A 39 1.11 16.46 8.79
C GLY A 39 0.02 17.53 8.56
N ASP A 40 0.48 18.71 8.19
CA ASP A 40 -0.33 19.92 7.96
C ASP A 40 0.05 20.64 6.66
N GLY A 41 0.79 19.93 5.79
CA GLY A 41 1.19 20.45 4.49
C GLY A 41 0.00 20.83 3.59
N PRO A 42 0.25 21.63 2.56
CA PRO A 42 -0.81 22.24 1.74
C PRO A 42 -1.50 21.28 0.77
N ILE A 43 -1.00 20.05 0.66
CA ILE A 43 -1.50 19.05 -0.28
C ILE A 43 -2.00 17.83 0.48
N ASP A 44 -3.24 17.42 0.20
CA ASP A 44 -3.80 16.18 0.70
C ASP A 44 -3.30 15.00 -0.13
N VAL A 45 -2.71 14.01 0.55
CA VAL A 45 -2.33 12.74 -0.04
C VAL A 45 -3.04 11.62 0.70
N ILE A 46 -3.77 10.78 -0.03
CA ILE A 46 -4.40 9.58 0.53
C ILE A 46 -3.61 8.37 0.11
N LEU A 47 -3.18 7.59 1.08
CA LEU A 47 -2.52 6.31 0.87
C LEU A 47 -3.54 5.17 0.94
N ALA A 48 -3.83 4.56 -0.22
CA ALA A 48 -4.56 3.30 -0.32
C ALA A 48 -3.57 2.14 -0.09
N PRO A 49 -3.70 1.40 1.02
CA PRO A 49 -2.73 0.38 1.39
C PRO A 49 -2.86 -0.88 0.54
N GLY A 50 -1.82 -1.72 0.55
CA GLY A 50 -1.83 -3.05 -0.05
C GLY A 50 -2.83 -4.01 0.62
N THR A 51 -2.63 -5.31 0.46
CA THR A 51 -3.58 -6.35 0.93
C THR A 51 -3.90 -6.20 2.42
N MET A 52 -2.93 -5.83 3.25
CA MET A 52 -3.09 -5.70 4.70
C MET A 52 -2.54 -4.37 5.21
N SER A 53 -3.22 -3.82 6.22
CA SER A 53 -2.77 -2.63 6.94
C SER A 53 -3.19 -2.67 8.40
N HIS A 54 -2.49 -1.92 9.25
CA HIS A 54 -2.86 -1.69 10.63
C HIS A 54 -2.28 -0.35 11.10
N LEU A 55 -3.11 0.66 11.17
CA LEU A 55 -2.71 2.05 11.39
C LEU A 55 -1.84 2.27 12.63
N ASP A 56 -2.22 1.68 13.78
CA ASP A 56 -1.49 1.88 15.03
C ASP A 56 -0.16 1.11 15.03
N LEU A 57 -0.12 -0.13 14.53
CA LEU A 57 1.11 -0.93 14.48
C LEU A 57 2.14 -0.39 13.49
N ASP A 58 1.74 0.39 12.52
CA ASP A 58 2.66 1.09 11.64
C ASP A 58 3.64 1.99 12.43
N TRP A 59 3.19 2.55 13.54
CA TRP A 59 4.00 3.41 14.39
C TRP A 59 4.91 2.63 15.36
N GLU A 60 4.64 1.34 15.59
CA GLU A 60 5.48 0.47 16.41
C GLU A 60 6.68 -0.11 15.64
N ILE A 61 6.67 -0.07 14.32
CA ILE A 61 7.75 -0.54 13.46
C ILE A 61 8.61 0.67 13.06
N PRO A 62 9.85 0.80 13.58
CA PRO A 62 10.64 2.05 13.47
C PRO A 62 10.75 2.59 12.03
N ARG A 63 11.03 1.69 11.08
CA ARG A 63 11.21 2.09 9.67
C ARG A 63 9.91 2.57 9.01
N ARG A 64 8.77 1.96 9.36
CA ARG A 64 7.44 2.39 8.87
C ARG A 64 7.06 3.74 9.47
N ALA A 65 7.26 3.90 10.78
CA ALA A 65 7.03 5.16 11.47
C ALA A 65 7.89 6.29 10.88
N LEU A 66 9.18 6.05 10.66
CA LEU A 66 10.08 7.03 10.03
C LEU A 66 9.61 7.44 8.63
N PHE A 67 9.16 6.47 7.82
CA PHE A 67 8.62 6.75 6.49
C PHE A 67 7.41 7.69 6.57
N PHE A 68 6.43 7.39 7.44
CA PHE A 68 5.23 8.19 7.56
C PHE A 68 5.50 9.57 8.18
N GLU A 69 6.44 9.69 9.12
CA GLU A 69 6.89 10.97 9.66
C GLU A 69 7.49 11.86 8.56
N ARG A 70 8.37 11.30 7.73
CA ARG A 70 8.99 12.03 6.63
C ARG A 70 8.00 12.41 5.55
N PHE A 71 7.10 11.49 5.20
CA PHE A 71 6.04 11.76 4.25
C PHE A 71 5.14 12.92 4.72
N SER A 72 4.79 12.92 6.01
CA SER A 72 3.93 13.95 6.61
C SER A 72 4.58 15.35 6.69
N LYS A 73 5.88 15.49 6.40
CA LYS A 73 6.56 16.79 6.41
C LYS A 73 6.18 17.70 5.24
N PHE A 74 5.81 17.13 4.11
CA PHE A 74 5.50 17.90 2.89
C PHE A 74 4.03 17.85 2.46
N CYS A 75 3.19 17.07 3.15
CA CYS A 75 1.78 16.96 2.83
C CYS A 75 0.92 16.73 4.08
N ARG A 76 -0.37 16.85 3.95
CA ARG A 76 -1.33 16.28 4.88
C ARG A 76 -1.63 14.86 4.43
N LEU A 77 -1.02 13.88 5.11
CA LEU A 77 -1.11 12.46 4.76
C LEU A 77 -2.32 11.83 5.47
N ILE A 78 -3.21 11.25 4.69
CA ILE A 78 -4.36 10.49 5.16
C ILE A 78 -4.09 9.02 4.86
N ARG A 79 -4.11 8.19 5.90
CA ARG A 79 -3.98 6.73 5.81
C ARG A 79 -5.23 6.09 6.37
N PHE A 80 -5.62 4.97 5.84
CA PHE A 80 -6.76 4.20 6.33
C PHE A 80 -6.48 2.70 6.30
N ASP A 81 -7.14 1.96 7.17
CA ASP A 81 -7.22 0.50 7.08
C ASP A 81 -8.39 0.13 6.18
N LYS A 82 -8.16 -0.72 5.19
CA LYS A 82 -9.24 -1.22 4.35
C LYS A 82 -10.25 -2.00 5.19
N ARG A 83 -11.51 -2.01 4.76
CA ARG A 83 -12.51 -2.91 5.35
C ARG A 83 -11.96 -4.33 5.44
N GLY A 84 -12.17 -5.02 6.55
CA GLY A 84 -11.65 -6.35 6.79
C GLY A 84 -10.22 -6.41 7.32
N THR A 85 -9.50 -5.27 7.46
CA THR A 85 -8.13 -5.23 7.96
C THR A 85 -7.97 -4.23 9.10
N GLY A 86 -6.93 -4.41 9.91
CA GLY A 86 -6.52 -3.49 10.95
C GLY A 86 -7.65 -3.12 11.91
N LEU A 87 -7.87 -1.83 12.06
CA LEU A 87 -8.86 -1.22 12.95
C LEU A 87 -10.23 -0.97 12.30
N SER A 88 -10.35 -1.24 10.98
CA SER A 88 -11.63 -1.12 10.27
C SER A 88 -12.54 -2.31 10.54
N ASP A 89 -13.84 -2.13 10.34
CA ASP A 89 -14.82 -3.20 10.47
C ASP A 89 -14.49 -4.39 9.56
N ARG A 90 -14.78 -5.59 10.06
CA ARG A 90 -14.55 -6.87 9.37
C ARG A 90 -15.89 -7.44 8.90
N PRO A 91 -16.39 -7.04 7.73
CA PRO A 91 -17.65 -7.54 7.22
C PRO A 91 -17.55 -9.05 6.94
N VAL A 92 -18.69 -9.75 7.09
CA VAL A 92 -18.75 -11.20 6.83
C VAL A 92 -18.60 -11.52 5.35
N LYS A 93 -19.10 -10.63 4.49
CA LYS A 93 -18.99 -10.76 3.03
C LYS A 93 -17.74 -10.08 2.51
N MET A 94 -17.03 -10.76 1.61
CA MET A 94 -15.94 -10.16 0.86
C MET A 94 -16.41 -8.97 0.04
N ALA A 95 -15.72 -7.86 0.15
CA ALA A 95 -16.00 -6.66 -0.62
C ALA A 95 -15.38 -6.73 -2.01
N THR A 96 -16.13 -6.31 -3.03
CA THR A 96 -15.62 -6.13 -4.38
C THR A 96 -14.58 -5.01 -4.46
N LEU A 97 -13.89 -4.89 -5.59
CA LEU A 97 -12.93 -3.78 -5.78
C LEU A 97 -13.66 -2.43 -5.74
N GLU A 98 -14.87 -2.34 -6.28
CA GLU A 98 -15.72 -1.15 -6.26
C GLU A 98 -16.08 -0.73 -4.84
N GLU A 99 -16.58 -1.66 -4.02
CA GLU A 99 -16.92 -1.40 -2.62
C GLU A 99 -15.70 -0.92 -1.81
N ARG A 100 -14.51 -1.51 -2.06
CA ARG A 100 -13.25 -1.06 -1.44
C ARG A 100 -12.80 0.31 -1.96
N THR A 101 -13.06 0.61 -3.22
CA THR A 101 -12.77 1.92 -3.82
C THR A 101 -13.65 3.02 -3.20
N ASP A 102 -14.89 2.70 -2.85
CA ASP A 102 -15.79 3.63 -2.14
C ASP A 102 -15.29 3.97 -0.72
N ASP A 103 -14.46 3.13 -0.08
CA ASP A 103 -13.82 3.48 1.19
C ASP A 103 -12.92 4.71 1.05
N ILE A 104 -12.23 4.87 -0.08
CA ILE A 104 -11.45 6.10 -0.36
C ILE A 104 -12.37 7.32 -0.36
N ARG A 105 -13.53 7.22 -1.01
CA ARG A 105 -14.52 8.32 -1.04
C ARG A 105 -15.02 8.65 0.36
N ALA A 106 -15.40 7.63 1.13
CA ALA A 106 -15.90 7.80 2.50
C ALA A 106 -14.86 8.49 3.41
N VAL A 107 -13.59 8.11 3.32
CA VAL A 107 -12.49 8.75 4.06
C VAL A 107 -12.30 10.20 3.60
N MET A 108 -12.31 10.48 2.29
CA MET A 108 -12.23 11.85 1.77
C MET A 108 -13.34 12.74 2.33
N ASP A 109 -14.57 12.25 2.31
CA ASP A 109 -15.75 12.98 2.77
C ASP A 109 -15.70 13.22 4.29
N ALA A 110 -15.27 12.23 5.08
CA ALA A 110 -15.09 12.36 6.52
C ALA A 110 -14.00 13.36 6.93
N VAL A 111 -12.96 13.53 6.10
CA VAL A 111 -11.87 14.50 6.32
C VAL A 111 -12.21 15.88 5.73
N GLY A 112 -13.29 15.98 4.94
CA GLY A 112 -13.71 17.23 4.26
C GLY A 112 -12.88 17.56 3.01
N ILE A 113 -12.31 16.55 2.34
CA ILE A 113 -11.44 16.72 1.18
C ILE A 113 -12.28 16.58 -0.10
N GLN A 114 -12.24 17.61 -0.95
CA GLN A 114 -12.89 17.55 -2.26
C GLN A 114 -11.98 16.95 -3.33
N ARG A 115 -10.67 17.15 -3.24
CA ARG A 115 -9.68 16.67 -4.23
C ARG A 115 -8.36 16.37 -3.55
N ALA A 116 -7.78 15.18 -3.79
CA ALA A 116 -6.52 14.74 -3.22
C ALA A 116 -5.60 14.10 -4.27
N SER A 117 -4.31 14.01 -3.96
CA SER A 117 -3.41 13.07 -4.61
C SER A 117 -3.62 11.68 -3.99
N LEU A 118 -3.65 10.63 -4.82
CA LEU A 118 -3.79 9.26 -4.37
C LEU A 118 -2.47 8.53 -4.54
N LEU A 119 -2.02 7.83 -3.52
CA LEU A 119 -0.93 6.86 -3.59
C LEU A 119 -1.49 5.46 -3.33
N GLY A 120 -1.54 4.63 -4.35
CA GLY A 120 -1.92 3.23 -4.22
C GLY A 120 -0.70 2.32 -4.13
N ALA A 121 -0.56 1.56 -3.06
CA ALA A 121 0.53 0.61 -2.87
C ALA A 121 0.05 -0.82 -3.11
N SER A 122 0.79 -1.60 -3.91
CA SER A 122 0.45 -2.99 -4.20
C SER A 122 -0.99 -3.11 -4.75
N GLU A 123 -1.83 -3.95 -4.16
CA GLU A 123 -3.25 -4.07 -4.52
C GLU A 123 -4.03 -2.73 -4.35
N GLY A 124 -3.62 -1.89 -3.40
CA GLY A 124 -4.17 -0.52 -3.29
C GLY A 124 -3.99 0.33 -4.54
N GLY A 125 -3.03 -0.01 -5.41
CA GLY A 125 -2.89 0.58 -6.74
C GLY A 125 -4.09 0.33 -7.64
N SER A 126 -4.68 -0.89 -7.60
CA SER A 126 -5.90 -1.21 -8.33
C SER A 126 -7.10 -0.37 -7.84
N MET A 127 -7.23 -0.21 -6.50
CA MET A 127 -8.26 0.68 -5.91
C MET A 127 -8.08 2.13 -6.36
N ALA A 128 -6.84 2.65 -6.30
CA ALA A 128 -6.53 4.02 -6.67
C ALA A 128 -6.76 4.28 -8.17
N CYS A 129 -6.43 3.33 -9.05
CA CYS A 129 -6.71 3.41 -10.49
C CYS A 129 -8.21 3.43 -10.76
N LEU A 130 -8.97 2.52 -10.14
CA LEU A 130 -10.43 2.49 -10.30
C LEU A 130 -11.06 3.79 -9.80
N PHE A 131 -10.63 4.30 -8.63
CA PHE A 131 -11.09 5.59 -8.11
C PHE A 131 -10.79 6.74 -9.07
N ALA A 132 -9.57 6.80 -9.61
CA ALA A 132 -9.15 7.85 -10.52
C ALA A 132 -9.92 7.84 -11.85
N ALA A 133 -10.26 6.67 -12.37
CA ALA A 133 -11.08 6.52 -13.57
C ALA A 133 -12.56 6.88 -13.30
N THR A 134 -13.10 6.50 -12.13
CA THR A 134 -14.51 6.71 -11.76
C THR A 134 -14.79 8.15 -11.31
N TYR A 135 -13.86 8.74 -10.52
CA TYR A 135 -14.01 10.06 -9.91
C TYR A 135 -12.90 11.04 -10.32
N PRO A 136 -12.69 11.33 -11.64
CA PRO A 136 -11.53 12.09 -12.11
C PRO A 136 -11.42 13.49 -11.50
N ARG A 137 -12.55 14.12 -11.14
CA ARG A 137 -12.57 15.43 -10.50
C ARG A 137 -12.11 15.41 -9.03
N ARG A 138 -12.13 14.23 -8.38
CA ARG A 138 -11.68 14.04 -7.00
C ARG A 138 -10.16 13.76 -6.90
N VAL A 139 -9.47 13.51 -8.03
CA VAL A 139 -8.06 13.13 -8.06
C VAL A 139 -7.20 14.26 -8.61
N ARG A 140 -6.24 14.74 -7.81
CA ARG A 140 -5.26 15.76 -8.20
C ARG A 140 -4.13 15.13 -9.01
N SER A 141 -3.58 14.04 -8.51
CA SER A 141 -2.58 13.20 -9.16
C SER A 141 -2.70 11.77 -8.64
N LEU A 142 -2.25 10.81 -9.42
CA LEU A 142 -2.23 9.41 -9.09
C LEU A 142 -0.78 8.92 -9.00
N LEU A 143 -0.43 8.28 -7.89
CA LEU A 143 0.83 7.59 -7.69
C LEU A 143 0.54 6.12 -7.45
N VAL A 144 1.32 5.25 -8.06
CA VAL A 144 1.16 3.80 -7.94
C VAL A 144 2.51 3.18 -7.63
N TRP A 145 2.59 2.41 -6.55
CA TRP A 145 3.80 1.72 -6.14
C TRP A 145 3.60 0.21 -6.12
N GLY A 146 4.50 -0.54 -6.78
CA GLY A 146 4.55 -1.99 -6.68
C GLY A 146 3.23 -2.66 -7.05
N ALA A 147 2.53 -2.15 -8.07
CA ALA A 147 1.22 -2.64 -8.49
C ALA A 147 1.23 -3.09 -9.94
N GLN A 148 0.22 -3.86 -10.27
CA GLN A 148 -0.02 -4.34 -11.63
C GLN A 148 -1.52 -4.31 -11.94
N ALA A 149 -1.86 -4.16 -13.21
CA ALA A 149 -3.24 -4.02 -13.64
C ALA A 149 -4.04 -5.33 -13.55
N ARG A 150 -3.35 -6.46 -13.56
CA ARG A 150 -3.91 -7.81 -13.42
C ARG A 150 -2.95 -8.70 -12.65
N TRP A 151 -3.47 -9.46 -11.68
CA TRP A 151 -2.63 -10.29 -10.81
C TRP A 151 -2.37 -11.69 -11.37
N ILE A 152 -3.32 -12.28 -12.05
CA ILE A 152 -3.18 -13.61 -12.69
C ILE A 152 -2.73 -13.44 -14.14
N ALA A 153 -1.71 -14.21 -14.53
CA ALA A 153 -1.18 -14.20 -15.88
C ALA A 153 -2.23 -14.59 -16.93
N SER A 154 -2.10 -14.00 -18.10
CA SER A 154 -2.89 -14.34 -19.29
C SER A 154 -1.99 -14.18 -20.53
N PRO A 155 -2.39 -14.70 -21.70
CA PRO A 155 -1.57 -14.58 -22.93
C PRO A 155 -1.17 -13.14 -23.27
N ASP A 156 -2.02 -12.18 -22.95
CA ASP A 156 -1.82 -10.74 -23.16
C ASP A 156 -1.30 -9.99 -21.91
N HIS A 157 -1.00 -10.74 -20.82
CA HIS A 157 -0.38 -10.24 -19.59
C HIS A 157 0.45 -11.34 -18.92
N PRO A 158 1.64 -11.66 -19.45
CA PRO A 158 2.43 -12.80 -18.99
C PRO A 158 3.16 -12.57 -17.66
N TRP A 159 3.13 -11.38 -17.13
CA TRP A 159 3.90 -10.96 -15.95
C TRP A 159 3.22 -11.28 -14.61
N GLY A 160 1.93 -11.56 -14.61
CA GLY A 160 1.19 -11.97 -13.41
C GLY A 160 1.66 -13.33 -12.88
N GLN A 161 1.16 -13.71 -11.73
CA GLN A 161 1.32 -15.08 -11.21
C GLN A 161 0.56 -16.07 -12.08
N THR A 162 1.10 -17.25 -12.30
CA THR A 162 0.32 -18.36 -12.84
C THR A 162 -0.77 -18.77 -11.86
N GLN A 163 -1.83 -19.41 -12.35
CA GLN A 163 -2.87 -19.93 -11.45
C GLN A 163 -2.29 -20.89 -10.41
N ALA A 164 -1.33 -21.73 -10.78
CA ALA A 164 -0.68 -22.67 -9.86
C ALA A 164 0.11 -21.97 -8.75
N GLU A 165 0.84 -20.89 -9.06
CA GLU A 165 1.55 -20.08 -8.07
C GLU A 165 0.58 -19.36 -7.12
N HIS A 166 -0.53 -18.88 -7.66
CA HIS A 166 -1.59 -18.26 -6.86
C HIS A 166 -2.25 -19.27 -5.90
N ASP A 167 -2.61 -20.45 -6.39
CA ASP A 167 -3.18 -21.53 -5.58
C ASP A 167 -2.20 -21.98 -4.48
N GLN A 168 -0.90 -22.06 -4.80
CA GLN A 168 0.15 -22.35 -3.82
C GLN A 168 0.22 -21.26 -2.73
N MET A 169 0.17 -20.00 -3.11
CA MET A 169 0.18 -18.88 -2.16
C MET A 169 -1.05 -18.93 -1.23
N LEU A 170 -2.23 -19.24 -1.78
CA LEU A 170 -3.44 -19.44 -0.99
C LEU A 170 -3.31 -20.62 0.00
N GLY A 171 -2.65 -21.70 -0.39
CA GLY A 171 -2.32 -22.83 0.50
C GLY A 171 -1.45 -22.37 1.67
N MET A 172 -0.41 -21.57 1.44
CA MET A 172 0.46 -21.04 2.50
C MET A 172 -0.33 -20.21 3.55
N VAL A 173 -1.39 -19.52 3.13
CA VAL A 173 -2.25 -18.75 4.04
C VAL A 173 -3.05 -19.67 4.95
N LEU A 174 -3.57 -20.80 4.43
CA LEU A 174 -4.40 -21.74 5.20
C LEU A 174 -3.58 -22.64 6.11
N ASP A 175 -2.38 -23.06 5.67
CA ASP A 175 -1.58 -24.07 6.35
C ASP A 175 -0.71 -23.54 7.50
N GLY A 176 -0.53 -22.21 7.62
CA GLY A 176 0.34 -21.67 8.68
C GLY A 176 0.51 -20.15 8.62
N TRP A 177 -0.56 -19.42 8.81
CA TRP A 177 -0.57 -17.96 8.75
C TRP A 177 0.13 -17.26 9.93
N PRO A 178 0.98 -16.27 9.65
CA PRO A 178 1.71 -16.06 8.40
C PRO A 178 2.99 -16.93 8.40
N SER A 179 3.17 -17.75 7.38
CA SER A 179 4.38 -18.55 7.23
C SER A 179 5.58 -17.70 6.80
N ILE A 180 6.80 -18.18 7.11
CA ILE A 180 8.04 -17.54 6.66
C ILE A 180 8.07 -17.47 5.12
N ASP A 181 7.63 -18.52 4.44
CA ASP A 181 7.61 -18.58 2.98
C ASP A 181 6.64 -17.55 2.37
N TYR A 182 5.49 -17.30 3.01
CA TYR A 182 4.60 -16.23 2.60
C TYR A 182 5.24 -14.85 2.81
N ILE A 183 5.88 -14.63 3.97
CA ILE A 183 6.49 -13.33 4.32
C ILE A 183 7.68 -13.00 3.41
N THR A 184 8.54 -13.98 3.14
CA THR A 184 9.76 -13.77 2.33
C THR A 184 9.54 -13.95 0.84
N GLY A 185 8.43 -14.56 0.46
CA GLY A 185 8.05 -14.88 -0.91
C GLY A 185 7.03 -13.91 -1.52
N PRO A 186 6.19 -14.40 -2.44
CA PRO A 186 5.29 -13.57 -3.24
C PRO A 186 4.13 -12.95 -2.46
N GLY A 187 3.90 -13.35 -1.19
CA GLY A 187 2.81 -12.80 -0.40
C GLY A 187 3.12 -11.44 0.22
N ALA A 188 4.32 -11.26 0.82
CA ALA A 188 4.73 -10.00 1.46
C ALA A 188 6.01 -9.39 0.89
N GLY A 189 6.77 -10.13 0.09
CA GLY A 189 7.89 -9.61 -0.69
C GLY A 189 9.08 -9.07 0.11
N LEU A 190 9.35 -9.62 1.32
CA LEU A 190 10.53 -9.23 2.10
C LEU A 190 11.86 -9.73 1.49
N GLY A 191 11.78 -10.73 0.63
CA GLY A 191 12.95 -11.37 0.04
C GLY A 191 13.60 -12.43 0.95
N LYS A 192 14.26 -13.39 0.30
CA LYS A 192 15.05 -14.44 0.98
C LYS A 192 16.28 -13.79 1.62
N GLY A 193 16.50 -14.05 2.90
CA GLY A 193 17.64 -13.49 3.66
C GLY A 193 17.29 -12.25 4.50
N ALA A 194 16.02 -11.88 4.59
CA ALA A 194 15.57 -10.85 5.54
C ALA A 194 15.95 -11.22 6.98
N ASP A 195 16.26 -10.19 7.80
CA ASP A 195 16.61 -10.38 9.20
C ASP A 195 15.47 -11.11 9.95
N PRO A 196 15.78 -12.18 10.71
CA PRO A 196 14.79 -12.93 11.48
C PRO A 196 13.94 -12.06 12.42
N ALA A 197 14.54 -11.05 13.07
CA ALA A 197 13.80 -10.13 13.92
C ALA A 197 12.81 -9.27 13.12
N HIS A 198 13.17 -8.91 11.90
CA HIS A 198 12.27 -8.19 11.00
C HIS A 198 11.12 -9.09 10.52
N ILE A 199 11.41 -10.35 10.19
CA ILE A 199 10.39 -11.34 9.82
C ILE A 199 9.36 -11.49 10.95
N GLU A 200 9.81 -11.64 12.23
CA GLU A 200 8.89 -11.78 13.37
C GLU A 200 8.03 -10.52 13.58
N ASN A 201 8.59 -9.33 13.41
CA ASN A 201 7.83 -8.10 13.49
C ASN A 201 6.75 -8.02 12.40
N VAL A 202 7.08 -8.42 11.16
CA VAL A 202 6.12 -8.50 10.07
C VAL A 202 5.07 -9.57 10.33
N ALA A 203 5.45 -10.75 10.84
CA ALA A 203 4.51 -11.80 11.21
C ALA A 203 3.52 -11.33 12.28
N ARG A 204 4.01 -10.63 13.32
CA ARG A 204 3.15 -10.01 14.35
C ARG A 204 2.19 -8.99 13.74
N TYR A 205 2.69 -8.12 12.87
CA TYR A 205 1.89 -7.13 12.16
C TYR A 205 0.78 -7.79 11.33
N MET A 206 1.12 -8.81 10.57
CA MET A 206 0.18 -9.51 9.68
C MET A 206 -0.93 -10.21 10.49
N ARG A 207 -0.57 -10.91 11.59
CA ARG A 207 -1.56 -11.54 12.48
C ARG A 207 -2.55 -10.54 13.08
N ALA A 208 -2.07 -9.36 13.44
CA ALA A 208 -2.94 -8.30 13.97
C ALA A 208 -3.78 -7.63 12.89
N ALA A 209 -3.22 -7.47 11.68
CA ALA A 209 -3.90 -6.82 10.58
C ALA A 209 -5.06 -7.65 10.01
N ALA A 210 -4.91 -8.98 9.88
CA ALA A 210 -5.95 -9.81 9.31
C ALA A 210 -5.86 -11.28 9.77
N SER A 211 -7.02 -11.94 9.85
CA SER A 211 -7.10 -13.39 10.07
C SER A 211 -6.76 -14.16 8.79
N PRO A 212 -6.36 -15.46 8.89
CA PRO A 212 -6.10 -16.30 7.72
C PRO A 212 -7.25 -16.30 6.72
N SER A 213 -8.49 -16.47 7.20
CA SER A 213 -9.67 -16.50 6.35
C SER A 213 -9.89 -15.18 5.62
N ALA A 214 -9.64 -14.04 6.28
CA ALA A 214 -9.75 -12.73 5.65
C ALA A 214 -8.71 -12.54 4.56
N VAL A 215 -7.45 -12.94 4.82
CA VAL A 215 -6.39 -12.84 3.80
C VAL A 215 -6.64 -13.78 2.63
N TYR A 216 -7.00 -15.04 2.91
CA TYR A 216 -7.38 -15.98 1.86
C TYR A 216 -8.44 -15.39 0.94
N ALA A 217 -9.46 -14.83 1.53
CA ALA A 217 -10.55 -14.24 0.81
C ALA A 217 -10.11 -12.99 0.02
N TYR A 218 -9.24 -12.14 0.56
CA TYR A 218 -8.65 -11.01 -0.17
C TYR A 218 -7.82 -11.47 -1.36
N GLU A 219 -6.96 -12.46 -1.19
CA GLU A 219 -6.11 -12.95 -2.27
C GLU A 219 -6.92 -13.64 -3.37
N MET A 220 -7.96 -14.41 -3.01
CA MET A 220 -8.90 -14.97 -3.99
C MET A 220 -9.53 -13.88 -4.85
N MET A 221 -9.91 -12.76 -4.27
CA MET A 221 -10.51 -11.67 -5.03
C MET A 221 -9.44 -10.87 -5.80
N ASN A 222 -8.25 -10.67 -5.25
CA ASN A 222 -7.15 -10.03 -5.94
C ASN A 222 -6.81 -10.78 -7.24
N GLY A 223 -6.87 -12.11 -7.23
CA GLY A 223 -6.73 -12.93 -8.42
C GLY A 223 -7.73 -12.62 -9.55
N GLN A 224 -8.88 -12.03 -9.22
CA GLN A 224 -9.92 -11.67 -10.19
C GLN A 224 -9.78 -10.23 -10.71
N ILE A 225 -8.92 -9.41 -10.12
CA ILE A 225 -8.73 -8.01 -10.52
C ILE A 225 -8.13 -7.94 -11.92
N ASP A 226 -8.78 -7.16 -12.78
CA ASP A 226 -8.26 -6.70 -14.06
C ASP A 226 -8.68 -5.25 -14.31
N THR A 227 -7.78 -4.33 -14.03
CA THR A 227 -8.01 -2.89 -14.22
C THR A 227 -7.57 -2.37 -15.59
N ARG A 228 -7.02 -3.22 -16.47
CA ARG A 228 -6.56 -2.82 -17.80
C ARG A 228 -7.60 -2.06 -18.63
N PRO A 229 -8.88 -2.48 -18.62
CA PRO A 229 -9.92 -1.79 -19.41
C PRO A 229 -10.18 -0.33 -19.00
N ILE A 230 -9.87 0.03 -17.75
CA ILE A 230 -10.19 1.36 -17.23
C ILE A 230 -8.97 2.32 -17.19
N LEU A 231 -7.75 1.83 -17.42
CA LEU A 231 -6.53 2.64 -17.29
C LEU A 231 -6.50 3.82 -18.27
N SER A 232 -7.02 3.64 -19.50
CA SER A 232 -7.08 4.71 -20.51
C SER A 232 -8.07 5.84 -20.16
N ALA A 233 -8.97 5.62 -19.20
CA ALA A 233 -9.92 6.62 -18.72
C ALA A 233 -9.35 7.52 -17.61
N ILE A 234 -8.17 7.21 -17.09
CA ILE A 234 -7.51 8.01 -16.04
C ILE A 234 -7.05 9.33 -16.63
N GLN A 235 -7.54 10.44 -16.07
CA GLN A 235 -7.24 11.80 -16.52
C GLN A 235 -6.19 12.52 -15.67
N ALA A 236 -5.97 12.03 -14.43
CA ALA A 236 -5.05 12.66 -13.50
C ALA A 236 -3.58 12.43 -13.95
N PRO A 237 -2.68 13.41 -13.78
CA PRO A 237 -1.25 13.17 -13.90
C PRO A 237 -0.86 11.94 -13.09
N THR A 238 -0.15 10.99 -13.71
CA THR A 238 0.12 9.69 -13.08
C THR A 238 1.62 9.40 -13.03
N LEU A 239 2.07 8.89 -11.89
CA LEU A 239 3.41 8.36 -11.66
C LEU A 239 3.31 6.89 -11.23
N VAL A 240 3.86 5.99 -12.04
CA VAL A 240 3.99 4.57 -11.70
C VAL A 240 5.42 4.31 -11.27
N MET A 241 5.58 3.62 -10.15
CA MET A 241 6.86 3.35 -9.51
C MET A 241 6.98 1.87 -9.17
N ASN A 242 8.14 1.27 -9.46
CA ASN A 242 8.41 -0.11 -9.07
C ASN A 242 9.90 -0.39 -8.95
N ARG A 243 10.26 -1.49 -8.27
CA ARG A 243 11.64 -1.98 -8.23
C ARG A 243 11.89 -3.02 -9.30
N THR A 244 13.12 -3.04 -9.82
CA THR A 244 13.56 -4.00 -10.85
C THR A 244 13.31 -5.44 -10.46
N GLY A 245 13.62 -5.81 -9.22
CA GLY A 245 13.53 -7.19 -8.71
C GLY A 245 12.36 -7.42 -7.76
N ASP A 246 11.29 -6.63 -7.82
CA ASP A 246 10.10 -6.81 -6.97
C ASP A 246 9.52 -8.24 -7.14
N PRO A 247 9.49 -9.06 -6.07
CA PRO A 247 9.04 -10.44 -6.17
C PRO A 247 7.50 -10.59 -6.21
N VAL A 248 6.76 -9.53 -5.92
CA VAL A 248 5.28 -9.53 -5.86
C VAL A 248 4.69 -8.96 -7.14
N ALA A 249 5.13 -7.77 -7.55
CA ALA A 249 4.67 -7.10 -8.76
C ALA A 249 5.86 -6.89 -9.71
N LYS A 250 5.94 -7.70 -10.76
CA LYS A 250 7.05 -7.62 -11.71
C LYS A 250 7.12 -6.24 -12.37
N VAL A 251 8.33 -5.74 -12.54
CA VAL A 251 8.57 -4.40 -13.10
C VAL A 251 7.99 -4.24 -14.51
N GLU A 252 7.97 -5.31 -15.29
CA GLU A 252 7.37 -5.34 -16.63
C GLU A 252 5.84 -5.09 -16.57
N ALA A 253 5.16 -5.64 -15.56
CA ALA A 253 3.73 -5.41 -15.36
C ALA A 253 3.45 -3.94 -14.99
N ALA A 254 4.33 -3.31 -14.21
CA ALA A 254 4.23 -1.89 -13.88
C ALA A 254 4.50 -1.01 -15.11
N ARG A 255 5.46 -1.38 -15.97
CA ARG A 255 5.69 -0.67 -17.25
C ARG A 255 4.49 -0.80 -18.19
N ASP A 256 3.89 -1.99 -18.30
CA ASP A 256 2.66 -2.20 -19.07
C ASP A 256 1.52 -1.32 -18.52
N MET A 257 1.32 -1.29 -17.20
CA MET A 257 0.32 -0.40 -16.56
C MET A 257 0.58 1.06 -16.93
N ALA A 258 1.81 1.56 -16.79
CA ALA A 258 2.16 2.93 -17.14
C ALA A 258 1.89 3.24 -18.61
N SER A 259 2.18 2.32 -19.52
CA SER A 259 1.96 2.49 -20.96
C SER A 259 0.48 2.64 -21.35
N ARG A 260 -0.42 2.11 -20.52
CA ARG A 260 -1.89 2.17 -20.74
C ARG A 260 -2.55 3.41 -20.18
N ILE A 261 -1.86 4.15 -19.29
CA ILE A 261 -2.39 5.38 -18.68
C ILE A 261 -1.89 6.60 -19.49
N PRO A 262 -2.77 7.43 -20.04
CA PRO A 262 -2.35 8.57 -20.85
C PRO A 262 -1.41 9.52 -20.11
N GLY A 263 -0.21 9.75 -20.65
CA GLY A 263 0.77 10.68 -20.08
C GLY A 263 1.42 10.24 -18.78
N ALA A 264 1.26 8.98 -18.37
CA ALA A 264 1.91 8.48 -17.15
C ALA A 264 3.43 8.50 -17.27
N LYS A 265 4.08 8.87 -16.15
CA LYS A 265 5.53 8.72 -15.97
C LYS A 265 5.80 7.37 -15.30
N PHE A 266 6.94 6.77 -15.58
CA PHE A 266 7.41 5.56 -14.95
C PHE A 266 8.79 5.78 -14.34
N ILE A 267 8.97 5.40 -13.08
CA ILE A 267 10.27 5.36 -12.41
C ILE A 267 10.56 3.93 -11.94
N GLU A 268 11.71 3.45 -12.34
CA GLU A 268 12.25 2.16 -11.89
C GLU A 268 13.37 2.38 -10.89
N TYR A 269 13.26 1.73 -9.73
CA TYR A 269 14.27 1.77 -8.69
C TYR A 269 15.07 0.46 -8.67
N PRO A 270 16.36 0.50 -8.33
CA PRO A 270 17.12 -0.71 -8.08
C PRO A 270 16.59 -1.43 -6.82
N GLY A 271 16.86 -2.74 -6.71
CA GLY A 271 16.52 -3.53 -5.53
C GLY A 271 15.44 -4.58 -5.80
N ASN A 272 15.16 -5.36 -4.77
CA ASN A 272 14.31 -6.55 -4.84
C ASN A 272 13.26 -6.61 -3.71
N SER A 273 12.99 -5.50 -3.04
CA SER A 273 11.95 -5.41 -2.03
C SER A 273 10.65 -4.87 -2.63
N HIS A 274 9.52 -5.45 -2.25
CA HIS A 274 8.20 -4.91 -2.59
C HIS A 274 7.86 -3.63 -1.81
N SER A 275 8.51 -3.41 -0.67
CA SER A 275 8.21 -2.28 0.21
C SER A 275 8.86 -0.98 -0.27
N MET A 276 8.09 0.09 -0.40
CA MET A 276 8.60 1.44 -0.65
C MET A 276 9.38 2.02 0.54
N MET A 277 9.28 1.39 1.71
CA MET A 277 9.86 1.85 2.97
C MET A 277 11.25 1.25 3.22
N LEU A 278 11.73 0.37 2.35
CA LEU A 278 13.04 -0.27 2.43
C LEU A 278 14.00 0.33 1.39
N ASP A 279 15.27 -0.02 1.52
CA ASP A 279 16.37 0.41 0.63
C ASP A 279 16.49 1.95 0.54
N ASP A 280 16.24 2.53 -0.61
CA ASP A 280 16.39 3.94 -0.96
C ASP A 280 15.15 4.79 -0.64
N MET A 281 14.55 4.60 0.53
CA MET A 281 13.33 5.29 1.00
C MET A 281 13.37 6.81 0.75
N GLU A 282 14.53 7.46 0.97
CA GLU A 282 14.67 8.90 0.80
C GLU A 282 14.49 9.34 -0.65
N THR A 283 15.03 8.57 -1.60
CA THR A 283 14.88 8.84 -3.03
C THR A 283 13.41 8.68 -3.44
N VAL A 284 12.77 7.62 -2.97
CA VAL A 284 11.33 7.38 -3.23
C VAL A 284 10.47 8.52 -2.69
N LEU A 285 10.72 8.96 -1.45
CA LEU A 285 10.00 10.09 -0.84
C LEU A 285 10.26 11.40 -1.58
N ALA A 286 11.49 11.65 -2.05
CA ALA A 286 11.83 12.85 -2.82
C ALA A 286 11.10 12.87 -4.17
N ASP A 287 11.00 11.75 -4.87
CA ASP A 287 10.27 11.64 -6.14
C ASP A 287 8.76 11.80 -5.93
N ILE A 288 8.20 11.22 -4.85
CA ILE A 288 6.80 11.43 -4.46
C ILE A 288 6.55 12.91 -4.16
N GLN A 289 7.41 13.55 -3.34
CA GLN A 289 7.30 14.96 -3.00
C GLN A 289 7.32 15.83 -4.26
N GLU A 290 8.33 15.67 -5.12
CA GLU A 290 8.44 16.42 -6.37
C GLU A 290 7.18 16.26 -7.23
N PHE A 291 6.65 15.04 -7.34
CA PHE A 291 5.47 14.79 -8.17
C PHE A 291 4.20 15.44 -7.62
N VAL A 292 4.00 15.45 -6.30
CA VAL A 292 2.76 16.00 -5.71
C VAL A 292 2.83 17.49 -5.46
N THR A 293 4.02 18.04 -5.17
CA THR A 293 4.21 19.47 -4.84
C THR A 293 4.75 20.30 -6.01
N GLY A 294 5.44 19.67 -6.96
CA GLY A 294 6.23 20.34 -7.99
C GLY A 294 7.65 20.74 -7.52
N GLU A 295 8.00 20.44 -6.29
CA GLU A 295 9.29 20.83 -5.66
C GLU A 295 10.03 19.60 -5.14
N ARG A 296 11.25 19.37 -5.62
CA ARG A 296 12.14 18.35 -5.09
C ARG A 296 12.82 18.88 -3.82
N PRO A 297 12.91 18.09 -2.72
CA PRO A 297 13.63 18.52 -1.54
C PRO A 297 15.10 18.75 -1.87
N VAL A 298 15.67 19.83 -1.31
CA VAL A 298 17.12 20.07 -1.38
C VAL A 298 17.80 19.02 -0.49
N ALA A 299 18.79 18.32 -1.07
CA ALA A 299 19.53 17.25 -0.40
C ALA A 299 20.35 17.77 0.81
#